data_2a7e29ca3366125bcf4b12ef01f70352
#
_entry.id   2a7e29ca3366125bcf4b12ef01f70352
#
_cell.length_a   1.000
_cell.length_b   1.000
_cell.length_c   1.000
_cell.angle_alpha   90.00
_cell.angle_beta   90.00
_cell.angle_gamma   90.00
#
_symmetry.space_group_name_H-M   'P 1'
#
loop_
_entity.id
_entity.type
_entity.pdbx_description
1 polymer ?
#
loop_
_entity_poly.entity_id
_entity_poly.type
_entity_poly.pdbx_seq_one_letter_code
_entity_poly.pdbx_strand_id
1 'polypeptide(L)'
;TATITDCVAADLKLYRDRGFEPTEIQADGEYNAVKTLFKDVHFSICSADDHVPEAERAIRTVKETVRATIHGMPYKRLPRVMVRELVTFAERSINMLPHSDGVSDTMSPDTIVTGRPRMDYRTMNLEFGTYVQVYDGTSNDVKSRTLGAIALNSTGNANGDHYFMSLATGERLHRRSWMPLPLSDLAITRVEAIATKE
;
A
#
# COMPACT_ATOMS: atom_id res chain seq x y z
N THR A 1 -14.57 15.16 -9.22
CA THR A 1 -15.61 14.31 -9.86
C THR A 1 -14.98 13.28 -10.78
N ALA A 2 -14.12 13.69 -11.76
CA ALA A 2 -13.47 12.75 -12.68
C ALA A 2 -12.70 11.65 -11.94
N THR A 3 -11.88 12.02 -10.96
CA THR A 3 -11.10 11.06 -10.16
C THR A 3 -11.97 10.04 -9.42
N ILE A 4 -13.09 10.48 -8.82
CA ILE A 4 -14.02 9.57 -8.14
C ILE A 4 -14.66 8.61 -9.14
N THR A 5 -15.09 9.12 -10.31
CA THR A 5 -15.65 8.29 -11.38
C THR A 5 -14.68 7.22 -11.84
N ASP A 6 -13.41 7.59 -12.05
CA ASP A 6 -12.37 6.66 -12.50
C ASP A 6 -12.08 5.57 -11.45
N CYS A 7 -12.04 5.95 -10.16
CA CYS A 7 -11.86 4.99 -9.07
C CYS A 7 -13.03 3.99 -9.00
N VAL A 8 -14.27 4.48 -8.99
CA VAL A 8 -15.47 3.60 -8.96
C VAL A 8 -15.52 2.67 -10.17
N ALA A 9 -15.21 3.18 -11.36
CA ALA A 9 -15.16 2.36 -12.58
C ALA A 9 -14.09 1.26 -12.49
N ALA A 10 -12.91 1.60 -11.96
CA ALA A 10 -11.82 0.65 -11.78
C ALA A 10 -12.18 -0.45 -10.76
N ASP A 11 -12.80 -0.07 -9.65
CA ASP A 11 -13.24 -1.02 -8.61
C ASP A 11 -14.33 -1.96 -9.14
N LEU A 12 -15.36 -1.43 -9.77
CA LEU A 12 -16.43 -2.23 -10.39
C LEU A 12 -15.87 -3.20 -11.44
N LYS A 13 -14.93 -2.71 -12.27
CA LYS A 13 -14.26 -3.54 -13.26
C LYS A 13 -13.49 -4.70 -12.59
N LEU A 14 -12.73 -4.40 -11.53
CA LEU A 14 -11.96 -5.41 -10.80
C LEU A 14 -12.86 -6.55 -10.30
N TYR A 15 -14.00 -6.22 -9.68
CA TYR A 15 -14.94 -7.21 -9.17
C TYR A 15 -15.60 -8.01 -10.31
N ARG A 16 -16.05 -7.34 -11.39
CA ARG A 16 -16.70 -7.98 -12.53
C ARG A 16 -15.76 -8.90 -13.30
N ASP A 17 -14.52 -8.50 -13.50
CA ASP A 17 -13.50 -9.36 -14.15
C ASP A 17 -13.27 -10.67 -13.38
N ARG A 18 -13.71 -10.73 -12.11
CA ARG A 18 -13.65 -11.90 -11.24
C ARG A 18 -14.98 -12.65 -11.09
N GLY A 19 -16.01 -12.24 -11.83
CA GLY A 19 -17.32 -12.87 -11.81
C GLY A 19 -18.22 -12.43 -10.64
N PHE A 20 -17.85 -11.36 -9.91
CA PHE A 20 -18.72 -10.74 -8.93
C PHE A 20 -19.66 -9.74 -9.62
N GLU A 21 -20.90 -9.68 -9.13
CA GLU A 21 -21.90 -8.71 -9.60
C GLU A 21 -22.20 -7.71 -8.46
N PRO A 22 -21.45 -6.61 -8.33
CA PRO A 22 -21.73 -5.59 -7.34
C PRO A 22 -23.10 -4.97 -7.61
N THR A 23 -23.99 -5.05 -6.64
CA THR A 23 -25.37 -4.54 -6.75
C THR A 23 -25.56 -3.21 -6.03
N GLU A 24 -24.72 -2.95 -5.02
CA GLU A 24 -24.83 -1.76 -4.18
C GLU A 24 -23.44 -1.20 -3.83
N ILE A 25 -23.36 0.13 -3.81
CA ILE A 25 -22.21 0.89 -3.28
C ILE A 25 -22.74 1.79 -2.17
N GLN A 26 -22.22 1.59 -0.96
CA GLN A 26 -22.46 2.52 0.15
C GLN A 26 -21.41 3.63 0.09
N ALA A 27 -21.84 4.87 0.07
CA ALA A 27 -20.97 6.02 -0.11
C ALA A 27 -21.48 7.25 0.65
N ASP A 28 -20.62 8.23 0.83
CA ASP A 28 -21.00 9.52 1.41
C ASP A 28 -21.57 10.49 0.35
N GLY A 29 -21.94 11.70 0.80
CA GLY A 29 -22.56 12.72 -0.04
C GLY A 29 -21.71 13.17 -1.23
N GLU A 30 -20.40 12.98 -1.24
CA GLU A 30 -19.52 13.36 -2.34
C GLU A 30 -19.80 12.53 -3.62
N TYR A 31 -20.32 11.31 -3.45
CA TYR A 31 -20.66 10.42 -4.56
C TYR A 31 -21.98 10.75 -5.25
N ASN A 32 -22.79 11.68 -4.73
CA ASN A 32 -24.04 12.12 -5.37
C ASN A 32 -23.84 12.60 -6.82
N ALA A 33 -22.69 13.21 -7.09
CA ALA A 33 -22.38 13.76 -8.44
C ALA A 33 -22.09 12.64 -9.47
N VAL A 34 -21.74 11.45 -9.03
CA VAL A 34 -21.33 10.35 -9.92
C VAL A 34 -22.32 9.18 -9.98
N LYS A 35 -23.26 9.08 -9.03
CA LYS A 35 -24.24 7.96 -8.97
C LYS A 35 -25.05 7.78 -10.25
N THR A 36 -25.34 8.87 -10.98
CA THR A 36 -26.11 8.82 -12.22
C THR A 36 -25.36 8.25 -13.41
N LEU A 37 -24.03 8.13 -13.30
CA LEU A 37 -23.15 7.57 -14.34
C LEU A 37 -23.12 6.03 -14.29
N PHE A 38 -23.47 5.42 -13.14
CA PHE A 38 -23.46 3.99 -12.91
C PHE A 38 -24.88 3.46 -12.66
N LYS A 39 -25.65 3.29 -13.75
CA LYS A 39 -27.09 2.94 -13.68
C LYS A 39 -27.37 1.50 -13.26
N ASP A 40 -26.38 0.65 -13.35
CA ASP A 40 -26.43 -0.78 -13.09
C ASP A 40 -26.04 -1.13 -11.63
N VAL A 41 -25.67 -0.14 -10.83
CA VAL A 41 -25.33 -0.29 -9.41
C VAL A 41 -26.12 0.71 -8.58
N HIS A 42 -26.72 0.25 -7.50
CA HIS A 42 -27.43 1.10 -6.55
C HIS A 42 -26.43 1.85 -5.67
N PHE A 43 -26.59 3.18 -5.57
CA PHE A 43 -25.83 3.99 -4.62
C PHE A 43 -26.67 4.31 -3.39
N SER A 44 -26.31 3.68 -2.27
CA SER A 44 -26.83 4.01 -0.95
C SER A 44 -26.00 5.14 -0.38
N ILE A 45 -26.50 6.37 -0.53
CA ILE A 45 -25.79 7.56 -0.05
C ILE A 45 -26.16 7.79 1.40
N CYS A 46 -25.19 7.69 2.28
CA CYS A 46 -25.32 7.99 3.68
C CYS A 46 -25.40 9.50 3.90
N SER A 47 -26.24 9.95 4.80
CA SER A 47 -26.27 11.36 5.23
C SER A 47 -25.07 11.67 6.14
N ALA A 48 -24.80 12.96 6.38
CA ALA A 48 -23.64 13.38 7.19
C ALA A 48 -23.65 12.81 8.62
N ASP A 49 -24.83 12.43 9.12
CA ASP A 49 -25.01 11.87 10.46
C ASP A 49 -25.19 10.34 10.45
N ASP A 50 -25.21 9.71 9.27
CA ASP A 50 -25.30 8.26 9.13
C ASP A 50 -23.90 7.66 9.13
N HIS A 51 -23.68 6.72 10.02
CA HIS A 51 -22.45 5.96 10.09
C HIS A 51 -22.52 4.69 9.23
N VAL A 52 -21.45 4.41 8.50
CA VAL A 52 -21.24 3.11 7.82
C VAL A 52 -20.28 2.30 8.69
N PRO A 53 -20.77 1.47 9.64
CA PRO A 53 -19.92 0.83 10.66
C PRO A 53 -18.79 -0.02 10.06
N GLU A 54 -19.05 -0.68 8.93
CA GLU A 54 -18.07 -1.54 8.24
C GLU A 54 -16.92 -0.71 7.66
N ALA A 55 -17.23 0.38 6.96
CA ALA A 55 -16.23 1.26 6.39
C ALA A 55 -15.41 1.95 7.48
N GLU A 56 -16.06 2.45 8.54
CA GLU A 56 -15.36 3.07 9.68
C GLU A 56 -14.43 2.08 10.39
N ARG A 57 -14.87 0.83 10.57
CA ARG A 57 -14.03 -0.24 11.14
C ARG A 57 -12.82 -0.52 10.27
N ALA A 58 -13.02 -0.65 8.96
CA ALA A 58 -11.92 -0.88 8.02
C ALA A 58 -10.90 0.28 8.05
N ILE A 59 -11.37 1.53 8.00
CA ILE A 59 -10.52 2.72 8.11
C ILE A 59 -9.76 2.74 9.44
N ARG A 60 -10.43 2.40 10.54
CA ARG A 60 -9.79 2.31 11.87
C ARG A 60 -8.69 1.28 11.86
N THR A 61 -8.93 0.07 11.35
CA THR A 61 -7.94 -1.01 11.26
C THR A 61 -6.72 -0.59 10.47
N VAL A 62 -6.89 0.08 9.31
CA VAL A 62 -5.78 0.62 8.52
C VAL A 62 -4.99 1.65 9.34
N LYS A 63 -5.67 2.61 9.99
CA LYS A 63 -5.02 3.63 10.82
C LYS A 63 -4.24 3.04 11.99
N GLU A 64 -4.77 2.01 12.64
CA GLU A 64 -4.10 1.32 13.76
C GLU A 64 -2.88 0.55 13.28
N THR A 65 -2.96 -0.14 12.15
CA THR A 65 -1.82 -0.82 11.53
C THR A 65 -0.70 0.17 11.16
N VAL A 66 -1.07 1.31 10.55
CA VAL A 66 -0.12 2.39 10.24
C VAL A 66 0.56 2.90 11.51
N ARG A 67 -0.21 3.19 12.56
CA ARG A 67 0.34 3.68 13.85
C ARG A 67 1.27 2.65 14.47
N ALA A 68 0.88 1.38 14.52
CA ALA A 68 1.71 0.31 15.06
C ALA A 68 3.05 0.20 14.32
N THR A 69 3.01 0.26 12.98
CA THR A 69 4.22 0.21 12.16
C THR A 69 5.12 1.44 12.41
N ILE A 70 4.54 2.66 12.51
CA ILE A 70 5.31 3.87 12.84
C ILE A 70 6.00 3.74 14.20
N HIS A 71 5.30 3.23 15.21
CA HIS A 71 5.87 3.04 16.54
C HIS A 71 7.00 2.00 16.59
N GLY A 72 7.00 1.04 15.67
CA GLY A 72 8.10 0.06 15.52
C GLY A 72 9.34 0.62 14.83
N MET A 73 9.24 1.77 14.16
CA MET A 73 10.36 2.36 13.43
C MET A 73 11.16 3.35 14.29
N PRO A 74 12.48 3.49 14.06
CA PRO A 74 13.34 4.38 14.85
C PRO A 74 13.29 5.85 14.40
N TYR A 75 12.48 6.18 13.40
CA TYR A 75 12.41 7.52 12.81
C TYR A 75 11.42 8.41 13.58
N LYS A 76 11.84 9.59 14.00
CA LYS A 76 10.97 10.60 14.61
C LYS A 76 10.08 11.33 13.60
N ARG A 77 10.53 11.42 12.36
CA ARG A 77 9.81 12.05 11.25
C ARG A 77 9.95 11.20 10.00
N LEU A 78 8.85 11.06 9.26
CA LEU A 78 8.81 10.28 8.03
C LEU A 78 8.61 11.20 6.82
N PRO A 79 9.39 11.02 5.73
CA PRO A 79 9.12 11.66 4.45
C PRO A 79 7.74 11.30 3.90
N ARG A 80 7.14 12.20 3.14
CA ARG A 80 5.80 12.00 2.54
C ARG A 80 5.70 10.72 1.71
N VAL A 81 6.77 10.36 1.00
CA VAL A 81 6.81 9.11 0.23
C VAL A 81 6.65 7.90 1.15
N MET A 82 7.30 7.90 2.31
CA MET A 82 7.15 6.81 3.28
C MET A 82 5.73 6.78 3.86
N VAL A 83 5.17 7.92 4.23
CA VAL A 83 3.80 7.99 4.78
C VAL A 83 2.77 7.45 3.79
N ARG A 84 2.86 7.84 2.52
CA ARG A 84 1.96 7.34 1.46
C ARG A 84 2.10 5.84 1.26
N GLU A 85 3.32 5.35 1.15
CA GLU A 85 3.58 3.93 0.93
C GLU A 85 3.24 3.08 2.17
N LEU A 86 3.29 3.66 3.37
CA LEU A 86 2.92 2.99 4.61
C LEU A 86 1.41 2.70 4.67
N VAL A 87 0.57 3.59 4.15
CA VAL A 87 -0.88 3.33 4.04
C VAL A 87 -1.13 2.15 3.10
N THR A 88 -0.48 2.12 1.94
CA THR A 88 -0.55 1.00 0.99
C THR A 88 -0.01 -0.30 1.59
N PHE A 89 1.06 -0.22 2.40
CA PHE A 89 1.61 -1.37 3.13
C PHE A 89 0.60 -1.93 4.13
N ALA A 90 -0.04 -1.06 4.92
CA ALA A 90 -1.05 -1.47 5.91
C ALA A 90 -2.26 -2.13 5.23
N GLU A 91 -2.80 -1.54 4.17
CA GLU A 91 -3.90 -2.10 3.39
C GLU A 91 -3.55 -3.48 2.83
N ARG A 92 -2.40 -3.61 2.18
CA ARG A 92 -1.93 -4.90 1.66
C ARG A 92 -1.77 -5.93 2.77
N SER A 93 -1.14 -5.57 3.88
CA SER A 93 -0.92 -6.48 5.01
C SER A 93 -2.23 -7.03 5.57
N ILE A 94 -3.27 -6.20 5.64
CA ILE A 94 -4.61 -6.60 6.06
C ILE A 94 -5.24 -7.57 5.04
N ASN A 95 -5.13 -7.25 3.74
CA ASN A 95 -5.78 -8.04 2.68
C ASN A 95 -5.04 -9.34 2.32
N MET A 96 -3.86 -9.55 2.86
CA MET A 96 -3.03 -10.72 2.56
C MET A 96 -3.39 -11.98 3.32
N LEU A 97 -4.00 -11.85 4.48
CA LEU A 97 -4.31 -12.96 5.36
C LEU A 97 -5.84 -13.18 5.42
N PRO A 98 -6.31 -14.43 5.55
CA PRO A 98 -7.70 -14.70 5.88
C PRO A 98 -8.06 -14.05 7.21
N HIS A 99 -9.26 -13.50 7.31
CA HIS A 99 -9.82 -12.97 8.54
C HIS A 99 -10.75 -13.99 9.18
N SER A 100 -10.76 -14.09 10.51
CA SER A 100 -11.65 -14.98 11.25
C SER A 100 -13.14 -14.71 11.01
N ASP A 101 -13.49 -13.46 10.72
CA ASP A 101 -14.86 -13.03 10.43
C ASP A 101 -15.05 -12.74 8.92
N GLY A 102 -14.15 -13.24 8.08
CA GLY A 102 -14.17 -13.01 6.63
C GLY A 102 -15.08 -13.98 5.88
N VAL A 103 -15.20 -13.76 4.58
CA VAL A 103 -15.96 -14.61 3.65
C VAL A 103 -15.37 -16.04 3.56
N SER A 104 -14.08 -16.19 3.88
CA SER A 104 -13.36 -17.45 3.82
C SER A 104 -12.31 -17.57 4.91
N ASP A 105 -12.30 -18.69 5.61
CA ASP A 105 -11.28 -19.00 6.62
C ASP A 105 -9.94 -19.42 6.01
N THR A 106 -9.88 -19.70 4.73
CA THR A 106 -8.71 -20.26 4.04
C THR A 106 -8.14 -19.39 2.92
N MET A 107 -8.92 -18.46 2.40
CA MET A 107 -8.52 -17.54 1.33
C MET A 107 -8.49 -16.11 1.85
N SER A 108 -7.42 -15.40 1.51
CA SER A 108 -7.32 -13.97 1.81
C SER A 108 -8.22 -13.13 0.91
N PRO A 109 -8.62 -11.92 1.34
CA PRO A 109 -9.36 -10.99 0.49
C PRO A 109 -8.67 -10.73 -0.85
N ASP A 110 -7.34 -10.57 -0.86
CA ASP A 110 -6.57 -10.39 -2.10
C ASP A 110 -6.71 -11.60 -3.04
N THR A 111 -6.63 -12.83 -2.52
CA THR A 111 -6.83 -14.05 -3.33
C THR A 111 -8.24 -14.13 -3.90
N ILE A 112 -9.26 -13.81 -3.12
CA ILE A 112 -10.67 -13.83 -3.55
C ILE A 112 -10.90 -12.83 -4.68
N VAL A 113 -10.48 -11.57 -4.48
CA VAL A 113 -10.74 -10.47 -5.40
C VAL A 113 -9.85 -10.53 -6.64
N THR A 114 -8.56 -10.84 -6.50
CA THR A 114 -7.62 -10.83 -7.63
C THR A 114 -7.45 -12.17 -8.31
N GLY A 115 -7.84 -13.28 -7.66
CA GLY A 115 -7.60 -14.64 -8.13
C GLY A 115 -6.15 -15.06 -8.18
N ARG A 116 -5.27 -14.28 -7.59
CA ARG A 116 -3.87 -14.65 -7.49
C ARG A 116 -3.75 -15.88 -6.60
N PRO A 117 -2.88 -16.86 -6.94
CA PRO A 117 -2.61 -17.97 -6.05
C PRO A 117 -2.10 -17.44 -4.71
N ARG A 118 -2.25 -18.26 -3.67
CA ARG A 118 -1.79 -17.92 -2.31
C ARG A 118 -0.52 -17.10 -2.33
N MET A 119 -0.55 -15.98 -1.62
CA MET A 119 0.60 -15.11 -1.51
C MET A 119 1.84 -15.91 -1.14
N ASP A 120 2.88 -15.71 -1.92
CA ASP A 120 4.19 -16.19 -1.54
C ASP A 120 4.69 -15.30 -0.38
N TYR A 121 4.71 -15.85 0.86
CA TYR A 121 5.27 -15.18 2.04
C TYR A 121 6.72 -14.69 1.80
N ARG A 122 7.41 -15.21 0.78
CA ARG A 122 8.72 -14.73 0.36
C ARG A 122 8.69 -13.28 -0.13
N THR A 123 7.54 -12.79 -0.59
CA THR A 123 7.38 -11.38 -0.99
C THR A 123 7.30 -10.44 0.23
N MET A 124 7.11 -10.99 1.45
CA MET A 124 7.06 -10.26 2.71
C MET A 124 8.37 -10.29 3.51
N ASN A 125 9.46 -10.78 2.93
CA ASN A 125 10.75 -10.96 3.62
C ASN A 125 11.44 -9.65 4.00
N LEU A 126 10.91 -8.52 3.60
CA LEU A 126 11.50 -7.22 3.84
C LEU A 126 10.51 -6.34 4.60
N GLU A 127 10.83 -6.07 5.85
CA GLU A 127 10.03 -5.22 6.71
C GLU A 127 10.08 -3.76 6.24
N PHE A 128 8.93 -3.08 6.31
CA PHE A 128 8.83 -1.66 5.98
C PHE A 128 9.76 -0.84 6.88
N GLY A 129 10.51 0.08 6.28
CA GLY A 129 11.47 0.92 7.02
C GLY A 129 12.87 0.31 7.18
N THR A 130 13.12 -0.92 6.74
CA THR A 130 14.45 -1.55 6.80
C THR A 130 15.44 -0.80 5.91
N TYR A 131 16.65 -0.57 6.44
CA TYR A 131 17.76 -0.04 5.64
C TYR A 131 18.35 -1.13 4.75
N VAL A 132 18.53 -0.81 3.49
CA VAL A 132 19.07 -1.73 2.49
C VAL A 132 20.05 -1.05 1.55
N GLN A 133 20.95 -1.84 0.97
CA GLN A 133 21.68 -1.47 -0.25
C GLN A 133 20.95 -2.09 -1.44
N VAL A 134 20.46 -1.25 -2.36
CA VAL A 134 19.84 -1.69 -3.61
C VAL A 134 20.83 -1.61 -4.75
N TYR A 135 20.74 -2.56 -5.68
CA TYR A 135 21.58 -2.56 -6.87
C TYR A 135 21.15 -1.47 -7.84
N ASP A 136 22.09 -0.62 -8.26
CA ASP A 136 21.85 0.57 -9.11
C ASP A 136 22.34 0.44 -10.55
N GLY A 137 22.61 -0.76 -11.01
CA GLY A 137 22.95 -1.03 -12.40
C GLY A 137 24.40 -1.42 -12.65
N THR A 138 24.65 -1.85 -13.89
CA THR A 138 25.97 -2.23 -14.38
C THR A 138 26.55 -1.07 -15.19
N SER A 139 27.39 -0.27 -14.60
CA SER A 139 28.30 0.57 -15.35
C SER A 139 29.71 -0.06 -15.35
N ASN A 140 30.45 0.17 -16.39
CA ASN A 140 31.84 -0.33 -16.48
C ASN A 140 32.84 0.69 -15.88
N ASP A 141 32.34 1.55 -14.99
CA ASP A 141 33.11 2.54 -14.25
C ASP A 141 33.42 2.09 -12.81
N VAL A 142 34.26 2.85 -12.11
CA VAL A 142 34.67 2.58 -10.71
C VAL A 142 33.66 3.06 -9.68
N LYS A 143 32.46 3.55 -10.09
CA LYS A 143 31.44 4.05 -9.17
C LYS A 143 30.79 2.91 -8.38
N SER A 144 30.24 3.27 -7.22
CA SER A 144 29.45 2.34 -6.43
C SER A 144 28.30 1.79 -7.27
N ARG A 145 28.11 0.48 -7.27
CA ARG A 145 27.02 -0.22 -7.94
C ARG A 145 25.79 -0.38 -7.06
N THR A 146 25.84 0.16 -5.85
CA THR A 146 24.76 0.08 -4.89
C THR A 146 24.41 1.46 -4.35
N LEU A 147 23.16 1.62 -3.99
CA LEU A 147 22.59 2.82 -3.44
C LEU A 147 21.91 2.50 -2.10
N GLY A 148 22.19 3.30 -1.08
CA GLY A 148 21.49 3.20 0.21
C GLY A 148 20.03 3.61 0.07
N ALA A 149 19.13 2.79 0.59
CA ALA A 149 17.69 3.02 0.48
C ALA A 149 16.94 2.47 1.70
N ILE A 150 15.69 2.90 1.86
CA ILE A 150 14.76 2.39 2.87
C ILE A 150 13.69 1.56 2.16
N ALA A 151 13.44 0.37 2.67
CA ALA A 151 12.41 -0.52 2.16
C ALA A 151 11.02 0.07 2.35
N LEU A 152 10.18 -0.03 1.32
CA LEU A 152 8.80 0.39 1.31
C LEU A 152 7.89 -0.84 1.16
N ASN A 153 7.30 -1.00 0.00
CA ASN A 153 6.35 -2.07 -0.31
C ASN A 153 6.91 -3.07 -1.32
N SER A 154 6.47 -4.32 -1.24
CA SER A 154 6.54 -5.22 -2.38
C SER A 154 5.71 -4.66 -3.53
N THR A 155 6.13 -4.87 -4.77
CA THR A 155 5.33 -4.53 -5.95
C THR A 155 4.15 -5.49 -6.15
N GLY A 156 4.20 -6.67 -5.51
CA GLY A 156 3.24 -7.75 -5.71
C GLY A 156 3.36 -8.45 -7.05
N ASN A 157 4.45 -8.21 -7.81
CA ASN A 157 4.70 -8.93 -9.05
C ASN A 157 5.32 -10.31 -8.78
N ALA A 158 5.22 -11.20 -9.77
CA ALA A 158 5.76 -12.57 -9.68
C ALA A 158 7.30 -12.62 -9.54
N ASN A 159 7.99 -11.53 -9.85
CA ASN A 159 9.45 -11.44 -9.77
C ASN A 159 9.95 -11.09 -8.36
N GLY A 160 9.06 -10.73 -7.44
CA GLY A 160 9.41 -10.33 -6.07
C GLY A 160 10.08 -8.98 -5.95
N ASP A 161 9.84 -8.06 -6.91
CA ASP A 161 10.41 -6.72 -6.86
C ASP A 161 9.83 -5.91 -5.69
N HIS A 162 10.60 -4.92 -5.22
CA HIS A 162 10.21 -4.02 -4.15
C HIS A 162 10.38 -2.55 -4.52
N TYR A 163 9.57 -1.73 -3.87
CA TYR A 163 9.74 -0.28 -3.84
C TYR A 163 10.65 0.12 -2.67
N PHE A 164 11.46 1.10 -2.91
CA PHE A 164 12.38 1.67 -1.93
C PHE A 164 12.36 3.19 -2.00
N MET A 165 12.73 3.85 -0.92
CA MET A 165 13.05 5.26 -0.92
C MET A 165 14.55 5.45 -0.98
N SER A 166 15.04 6.13 -1.98
CA SER A 166 16.46 6.49 -2.11
C SER A 166 16.90 7.43 -0.99
N LEU A 167 17.94 7.11 -0.26
CA LEU A 167 18.52 8.04 0.73
C LEU A 167 19.26 9.21 0.07
N ALA A 168 19.63 9.10 -1.19
CA ALA A 168 20.27 10.19 -1.92
C ALA A 168 19.25 11.28 -2.30
N THR A 169 18.10 10.88 -2.90
CA THR A 169 17.12 11.81 -3.48
C THR A 169 15.86 11.98 -2.65
N GLY A 170 15.47 10.99 -1.84
CA GLY A 170 14.15 10.90 -1.18
C GLY A 170 13.05 10.36 -2.08
N GLU A 171 13.33 10.06 -3.34
CA GLU A 171 12.36 9.57 -4.29
C GLU A 171 12.14 8.06 -4.20
N ARG A 172 10.95 7.61 -4.62
CA ARG A 172 10.64 6.19 -4.74
C ARG A 172 11.36 5.60 -5.94
N LEU A 173 12.01 4.48 -5.74
CA LEU A 173 12.63 3.66 -6.76
C LEU A 173 12.16 2.21 -6.66
N HIS A 174 12.33 1.47 -7.73
CA HIS A 174 11.92 0.08 -7.88
C HIS A 174 13.15 -0.77 -8.23
N ARG A 175 13.39 -1.82 -7.42
CA ARG A 175 14.54 -2.72 -7.63
C ARG A 175 14.16 -4.17 -7.32
N ARG A 176 14.85 -5.07 -8.01
CA ARG A 176 14.70 -6.52 -7.83
C ARG A 176 15.73 -7.11 -6.88
N SER A 177 16.89 -6.48 -6.76
CA SER A 177 18.00 -6.99 -5.97
C SER A 177 18.39 -5.98 -4.89
N TRP A 178 18.45 -6.45 -3.65
CA TRP A 178 18.82 -5.67 -2.48
C TRP A 178 19.50 -6.54 -1.44
N MET A 179 20.19 -5.92 -0.50
CA MET A 179 20.78 -6.54 0.67
C MET A 179 20.40 -5.74 1.90
N PRO A 180 19.69 -6.36 2.87
CA PRO A 180 19.42 -5.72 4.16
C PRO A 180 20.74 -5.50 4.91
N LEU A 181 20.83 -4.34 5.55
CA LEU A 181 21.96 -3.97 6.40
C LEU A 181 21.46 -3.46 7.75
N PRO A 182 22.29 -3.54 8.79
CA PRO A 182 21.97 -2.89 10.05
C PRO A 182 21.72 -1.40 9.85
N LEU A 183 20.66 -0.91 10.48
CA LEU A 183 20.31 0.51 10.41
C LEU A 183 21.35 1.33 11.16
N SER A 184 21.93 2.32 10.50
CA SER A 184 22.90 3.23 11.09
C SER A 184 22.27 4.57 11.48
N ASP A 185 22.84 5.27 12.48
CA ASP A 185 22.41 6.62 12.85
C ASP A 185 22.47 7.60 11.69
N LEU A 186 23.40 7.41 10.76
CA LEU A 186 23.49 8.20 9.53
C LEU A 186 22.27 8.02 8.64
N ALA A 187 21.77 6.79 8.51
CA ALA A 187 20.58 6.51 7.72
C ALA A 187 19.34 7.13 8.37
N ILE A 188 19.21 7.02 9.70
CA ILE A 188 18.13 7.66 10.47
C ILE A 188 18.15 9.18 10.25
N THR A 189 19.30 9.81 10.52
CA THR A 189 19.48 11.25 10.33
C THR A 189 19.14 11.69 8.92
N ARG A 190 19.51 10.88 7.91
CA ARG A 190 19.22 11.20 6.52
C ARG A 190 17.74 11.12 6.19
N VAL A 191 17.02 10.12 6.69
CA VAL A 191 15.55 10.00 6.54
C VAL A 191 14.86 11.22 7.15
N GLU A 192 15.23 11.59 8.38
CA GLU A 192 14.66 12.76 9.08
C GLU A 192 14.99 14.07 8.38
N ALA A 193 16.19 14.20 7.79
CA ALA A 193 16.57 15.36 7.01
C ALA A 193 15.76 15.51 5.71
N ILE A 194 15.42 14.38 5.05
CA ILE A 194 14.52 14.38 3.89
C ILE A 194 13.13 14.86 4.33
N ALA A 195 12.59 14.30 5.41
CA ALA A 195 11.28 14.68 5.95
C ALA A 195 11.17 16.15 6.38
N THR A 196 12.30 16.75 6.76
CA THR A 196 12.34 18.17 7.22
C THR A 196 12.37 19.15 6.03
N LYS A 197 12.82 18.71 4.86
CA LYS A 197 12.90 19.53 3.65
C LYS A 197 11.60 19.61 2.86
N GLU A 198 10.65 18.73 3.15
CA GLU A 198 9.33 18.64 2.52
C GLU A 198 8.29 19.52 3.24
#